data_b62078a79a75d3ad74ef7425451f9e55
#
_entry.id   b62078a79a75d3ad74ef7425451f9e55
#
_cell.length_a   1.000
_cell.length_b   1.000
_cell.length_c   1.000
_cell.angle_alpha   90.00
_cell.angle_beta   90.00
_cell.angle_gamma   90.00
#
_symmetry.space_group_name_H-M   'P 1'
#
loop_
_entity.id
_entity.type
_entity.pdbx_description
1 polymer ?
#
loop_
_entity_poly.entity_id
_entity_poly.type
_entity_poly.pdbx_seq_one_letter_code
_entity_poly.pdbx_strand_id
1 'polypeptide(L)' 'MAEATLTVVGGATEAETLCGLLRANGIACFHRQTDYAAGAADGGAAWAGPTEVVVNDDDLEAARELLPKS' A
#
# COMPACT_ATOMS: atom_id res chain seq x y z
N MET A 1 6.61 -13.66 -10.70
CA MET A 1 5.78 -12.54 -10.77
C MET A 1 6.34 -11.40 -10.03
N ALA A 2 6.37 -10.26 -10.60
CA ALA A 2 6.99 -9.10 -9.99
C ALA A 2 5.97 -8.33 -9.17
N GLU A 3 6.45 -7.73 -8.11
CA GLU A 3 5.63 -6.87 -7.29
C GLU A 3 5.81 -5.45 -7.76
N ALA A 4 4.78 -4.66 -7.65
CA ALA A 4 4.84 -3.26 -8.03
C ALA A 4 4.15 -2.42 -6.97
N THR A 5 4.74 -1.28 -6.66
CA THR A 5 4.14 -0.37 -5.69
C THR A 5 3.01 0.39 -6.37
N LEU A 6 1.82 0.20 -5.85
CA LEU A 6 0.66 0.87 -6.40
C LEU A 6 0.61 2.31 -5.92
N THR A 7 0.77 2.52 -4.65
CA THR A 7 0.70 3.85 -4.07
C THR A 7 1.30 3.81 -2.67
N VAL A 8 1.52 4.99 -2.13
CA VAL A 8 2.00 5.09 -0.75
C VAL A 8 0.96 5.93 0.00
N VAL A 9 0.52 5.42 1.11
CA VAL A 9 -0.50 6.09 1.91
C VAL A 9 0.07 6.45 3.27
N GLY A 10 -0.69 7.19 4.04
CA GLY A 10 -0.18 7.77 5.26
C GLY A 10 -0.10 6.85 6.45
N GLY A 11 -0.68 5.67 6.39
CA GLY A 11 -0.65 4.77 7.52
C GLY A 11 -1.18 3.41 7.18
N ALA A 12 -0.97 2.47 8.10
CA ALA A 12 -1.35 1.09 7.87
C ALA A 12 -2.86 0.91 7.75
N THR A 13 -3.62 1.68 8.50
CA THR A 13 -5.07 1.56 8.45
C THR A 13 -5.59 1.91 7.07
N GLU A 14 -5.06 2.96 6.49
CA GLU A 14 -5.45 3.36 5.17
C GLU A 14 -5.05 2.32 4.14
N ALA A 15 -3.84 1.76 4.31
CA ALA A 15 -3.35 0.72 3.42
C ALA A 15 -4.22 -0.53 3.51
N GLU A 16 -4.65 -0.88 4.71
CA GLU A 16 -5.47 -2.03 4.91
C GLU A 16 -6.82 -1.88 4.25
N THR A 17 -7.39 -0.69 4.35
CA THR A 17 -8.67 -0.40 3.73
C THR A 17 -8.55 -0.55 2.22
N LEU A 18 -7.49 -0.01 1.65
CA LEU A 18 -7.29 -0.09 0.22
C LEU A 18 -7.06 -1.53 -0.23
N CYS A 19 -6.25 -2.27 0.50
CA CYS A 19 -6.02 -3.67 0.17
C CYS A 19 -7.30 -4.48 0.27
N GLY A 20 -8.14 -4.16 1.23
CA GLY A 20 -9.43 -4.84 1.33
C GLY A 20 -10.27 -4.63 0.08
N LEU A 21 -10.28 -3.42 -0.44
CA LEU A 21 -11.00 -3.14 -1.66
C LEU A 21 -10.41 -3.92 -2.84
N LEU A 22 -9.10 -3.97 -2.94
CA LEU A 22 -8.45 -4.68 -4.03
C LEU A 22 -8.73 -6.17 -3.96
N ARG A 23 -8.65 -6.75 -2.76
CA ARG A 23 -8.91 -8.16 -2.61
C ARG A 23 -10.36 -8.51 -2.93
N ALA A 24 -11.26 -7.61 -2.61
CA ALA A 24 -12.67 -7.81 -2.94
C ALA A 24 -12.88 -7.85 -4.45
N ASN A 25 -11.95 -7.31 -5.20
CA ASN A 25 -12.00 -7.32 -6.65
C ASN A 25 -11.06 -8.36 -7.27
N GLY A 26 -10.57 -9.28 -6.46
CA GLY A 26 -9.75 -10.37 -6.97
C GLY A 26 -8.28 -10.03 -7.15
N ILE A 27 -7.82 -8.93 -6.60
CA ILE A 27 -6.45 -8.51 -6.76
C ILE A 27 -5.68 -8.75 -5.46
N ALA A 28 -4.62 -9.52 -5.55
CA ALA A 28 -3.80 -9.77 -4.37
C ALA A 28 -3.06 -8.48 -3.99
N CYS A 29 -3.04 -8.19 -2.73
CA CYS A 29 -2.48 -6.93 -2.24
C CYS A 29 -1.84 -7.13 -0.89
N PHE A 30 -0.74 -6.47 -0.65
CA PHE A 30 -0.20 -6.39 0.70
C PHE A 30 0.40 -5.01 0.89
N HIS A 31 0.72 -4.69 2.13
CA HIS A 31 1.30 -3.39 2.43
C HIS A 31 2.45 -3.57 3.41
N ARG A 32 3.36 -2.62 3.39
CA ARG A 32 4.51 -2.62 4.28
C ARG A 32 4.94 -1.18 4.50
N GLN A 33 5.59 -0.94 5.62
CA GLN A 33 6.11 0.39 5.87
C GLN A 33 7.32 0.64 5.01
N THR A 34 7.46 1.87 4.56
CA THR A 34 8.60 2.21 3.74
C THR A 34 9.81 2.43 4.63
N ASP A 35 10.99 2.34 4.04
CA ASP A 35 12.20 2.53 4.78
C ASP A 35 12.38 3.96 5.23
N TYR A 36 11.71 4.89 4.59
CA TYR A 36 11.77 6.25 5.03
C TYR A 36 11.27 6.39 6.44
N ALA A 37 10.18 5.74 6.75
CA ALA A 37 9.63 5.80 8.08
C ALA A 37 10.55 5.18 9.08
N ALA A 38 11.15 4.10 8.72
CA ALA A 38 12.01 3.41 9.65
C ALA A 38 13.23 4.23 9.96
N GLY A 39 13.75 4.91 8.98
CA GLY A 39 14.95 5.65 9.22
C GLY A 39 14.74 6.88 10.04
N ALA A 40 13.57 7.48 9.93
CA ALA A 40 13.33 8.70 10.63
C ALA A 40 12.76 8.51 11.95
N ALA A 41 12.21 7.40 12.21
CA ALA A 41 11.36 7.30 13.29
C ALA A 41 12.05 6.96 14.50
N ASP A 42 12.63 7.28 15.11
CA ASP A 42 12.96 6.97 16.39
C ASP A 42 12.05 6.04 17.00
N GLY A 43 11.43 5.20 16.34
CA GLY A 43 10.55 4.23 16.88
C GLY A 43 9.17 4.67 17.12
N GLY A 44 9.01 5.79 17.58
CA GLY A 44 7.70 6.21 18.01
C GLY A 44 6.71 6.34 16.91
N ALA A 45 7.14 6.71 15.75
CA ALA A 45 6.22 6.93 14.67
C ALA A 45 6.24 5.83 13.65
N ALA A 46 6.88 4.75 13.94
CA ALA A 46 7.06 3.71 12.94
C ALA A 46 5.75 3.17 12.45
N TRP A 47 4.76 3.04 13.31
CA TRP A 47 3.49 2.48 12.92
C TRP A 47 2.59 3.50 12.26
N ALA A 48 2.97 4.75 12.31
CA ALA A 48 2.19 5.79 11.69
C ALA A 48 2.85 6.37 10.45
N GLY A 49 3.96 5.83 10.04
CA GLY A 49 4.68 6.38 8.89
C GLY A 49 4.10 5.94 7.55
N PRO A 50 4.69 6.40 6.46
CA PRO A 50 4.20 6.05 5.13
C PRO A 50 4.19 4.55 4.92
N THR A 51 3.16 4.07 4.29
CA THR A 51 2.97 2.65 4.07
C THR A 51 2.78 2.42 2.57
N GLU A 52 3.56 1.50 2.03
CA GLU A 52 3.48 1.14 0.62
C GLU A 52 2.41 0.11 0.40
N VAL A 53 1.58 0.31 -0.60
CA VAL A 53 0.60 -0.69 -1.01
C VAL A 53 1.12 -1.35 -2.26
N VAL A 54 1.27 -2.66 -2.23
CA VAL A 54 1.95 -3.41 -3.27
C VAL A 54 1.02 -4.43 -3.87
N VAL A 55 1.05 -4.54 -5.18
CA VAL A 55 0.25 -5.54 -5.92
C VAL A 55 1.17 -6.22 -6.93
N ASN A 56 0.68 -7.25 -7.61
CA ASN A 56 1.43 -7.84 -8.70
C ASN A 56 1.46 -6.86 -9.86
N ASP A 57 2.57 -6.82 -10.59
CA ASP A 57 2.68 -5.87 -11.67
C ASP A 57 1.66 -6.15 -12.76
N ASP A 58 1.21 -7.38 -12.92
CA ASP A 58 0.16 -7.71 -13.89
C ASP A 58 -1.15 -7.08 -13.52
N ASP A 59 -1.37 -6.79 -12.25
CA ASP A 59 -2.61 -6.22 -11.78
C ASP A 59 -2.52 -4.72 -11.55
N LEU A 60 -1.39 -4.13 -11.85
CA LEU A 60 -1.16 -2.74 -11.49
C LEU A 60 -2.17 -1.80 -12.15
N GLU A 61 -2.46 -2.01 -13.39
CA GLU A 61 -3.39 -1.16 -14.09
C GLU A 61 -4.80 -1.31 -13.55
N ALA A 62 -5.22 -2.54 -13.34
CA ALA A 62 -6.55 -2.77 -12.77
C ALA A 62 -6.64 -2.19 -11.37
N ALA A 63 -5.59 -2.32 -10.60
CA ALA A 63 -5.58 -1.76 -9.26
C ALA A 63 -5.68 -0.25 -9.28
N ARG A 64 -5.02 0.38 -10.21
CA ARG A 64 -5.10 1.83 -10.32
C ARG A 64 -6.50 2.33 -10.60
N GLU A 65 -7.24 1.55 -11.36
CA GLU A 65 -8.61 1.93 -11.68
C GLU A 65 -9.50 1.90 -10.46
N LEU A 66 -9.12 1.12 -9.46
CA LEU A 66 -9.91 1.03 -8.24
C LEU A 66 -9.55 2.07 -7.21
N LEU A 67 -8.46 2.79 -7.42
CA LEU A 67 -8.06 3.80 -6.45
C LEU A 67 -9.02 4.96 -6.46
N PRO A 68 -9.33 5.52 -5.29
CA PRO A 68 -10.17 6.70 -5.26
C PRO A 68 -9.44 7.85 -5.96
N LYS A 69 -10.16 8.60 -6.71
CA LYS A 69 -9.59 9.76 -7.36
C LYS A 69 -9.92 10.99 -6.55
N SER A 70 -8.94 11.77 -6.25
CA SER A 70 -9.24 12.97 -5.48
C SER A 70 -9.07 14.21 -6.30
#